data_99fc10eebbdaa54e9a9328db174e59a7
#
_entry.id   99fc10eebbdaa54e9a9328db174e59a7
#
_cell.length_a   1.000
_cell.length_b   1.000
_cell.length_c   1.000
_cell.angle_alpha   90.00
_cell.angle_beta   90.00
_cell.angle_gamma   90.00
#
_symmetry.space_group_name_H-M   'P 1'
#
loop_
_entity.id
_entity.type
_entity.pdbx_description
1 polymer ?
#
loop_
_entity_poly.entity_id
_entity_poly.type
_entity_poly.pdbx_seq_one_letter_code
_entity_poly.pdbx_strand_id
1 'polypeptide(L)'
;YAVDFSRSFICGDATPTPSQRKLYSLAREQLETNAAALAPGIPYEELADLAWPIPEGYQESRYYCVGHGLGVSGEFPNIPHKVSGKPYPLSGTIEPGMVICLESYVGCREAGEGIKLENQYLIHEKGVEQMSIYPFDQHLGV
;
A
#
# COMPACT_ATOMS: atom_id res chain seq x y z
N TYR A 1 13.19 -13.65 9.74
CA TYR A 1 12.49 -12.46 9.23
C TYR A 1 11.29 -12.92 8.42
N ALA A 2 10.15 -12.24 8.60
CA ALA A 2 8.95 -12.48 7.83
C ALA A 2 9.03 -11.81 6.44
N VAL A 3 8.14 -12.24 5.55
CA VAL A 3 7.91 -11.63 4.24
C VAL A 3 6.43 -11.28 4.16
N ASP A 4 6.12 -10.09 3.66
CA ASP A 4 4.75 -9.64 3.47
C ASP A 4 4.62 -8.88 2.15
N PHE A 5 3.84 -9.43 1.24
CA PHE A 5 3.42 -8.77 0.01
C PHE A 5 2.17 -9.43 -0.55
N SER A 6 1.36 -8.67 -1.25
CA SER A 6 0.08 -9.16 -1.80
C SER A 6 -0.03 -8.92 -3.30
N ARG A 7 -0.64 -9.90 -3.98
CA ARG A 7 -1.02 -9.84 -5.40
C ARG A 7 -2.44 -10.37 -5.57
N SER A 8 -3.17 -9.76 -6.49
CA SER A 8 -4.49 -10.23 -6.91
C SER A 8 -4.42 -10.71 -8.35
N PHE A 9 -5.09 -11.82 -8.62
CA PHE A 9 -5.10 -12.48 -9.92
C PHE A 9 -6.52 -12.90 -10.30
N ILE A 10 -6.77 -13.03 -11.60
CA ILE A 10 -7.94 -13.75 -12.10
C ILE A 10 -7.63 -15.25 -12.13
N CYS A 11 -8.51 -16.04 -11.52
CA CYS A 11 -8.38 -17.50 -11.53
C CYS A 11 -8.89 -18.07 -12.87
N GLY A 12 -8.07 -18.91 -13.51
CA GLY A 12 -8.39 -19.53 -14.78
C GLY A 12 -8.33 -18.58 -15.97
N ASP A 13 -9.10 -18.89 -17.02
CA ASP A 13 -9.09 -18.17 -18.30
C ASP A 13 -10.18 -17.08 -18.40
N ALA A 14 -10.76 -16.67 -17.29
CA ALA A 14 -11.81 -15.67 -17.27
C ALA A 14 -11.28 -14.29 -17.69
N THR A 15 -12.02 -13.59 -18.53
CA THR A 15 -11.72 -12.20 -18.86
C THR A 15 -12.12 -11.29 -17.71
N PRO A 16 -11.22 -10.44 -17.19
CA PRO A 16 -11.55 -9.48 -16.14
C PRO A 16 -12.66 -8.53 -16.56
N THR A 17 -13.57 -8.25 -15.66
CA THR A 17 -14.62 -7.26 -15.89
C THR A 17 -14.04 -5.83 -15.91
N PRO A 18 -14.76 -4.84 -16.48
CA PRO A 18 -14.35 -3.44 -16.40
C PRO A 18 -14.20 -2.94 -14.94
N SER A 19 -15.05 -3.41 -14.02
CA SER A 19 -14.96 -3.11 -12.59
C SER A 19 -13.64 -3.61 -11.98
N GLN A 20 -13.29 -4.87 -12.23
CA GLN A 20 -12.05 -5.48 -11.73
C GLN A 20 -10.81 -4.76 -12.24
N ARG A 21 -10.76 -4.43 -13.55
CA ARG A 21 -9.67 -3.63 -14.12
C ARG A 21 -9.57 -2.24 -13.47
N LYS A 22 -10.71 -1.58 -13.25
CA LYS A 22 -10.75 -0.26 -12.61
C LYS A 22 -10.21 -0.34 -11.16
N LEU A 23 -10.66 -1.30 -10.38
CA LEU A 23 -10.17 -1.51 -9.00
C LEU A 23 -8.67 -1.81 -8.98
N TYR A 24 -8.20 -2.64 -9.90
CA TYR A 24 -6.78 -2.99 -10.01
C TYR A 24 -5.91 -1.77 -10.37
N SER A 25 -6.36 -0.96 -11.34
CA SER A 25 -5.67 0.28 -11.71
C SER A 25 -5.55 1.25 -10.53
N LEU A 26 -6.65 1.45 -9.78
CA LEU A 26 -6.65 2.31 -8.59
C LEU A 26 -5.74 1.77 -7.48
N ALA A 27 -5.76 0.45 -7.26
CA ALA A 27 -4.88 -0.16 -6.26
C ALA A 27 -3.40 -0.03 -6.64
N ARG A 28 -3.07 -0.17 -7.91
CA ARG A 28 -1.70 0.08 -8.41
C ARG A 28 -1.28 1.52 -8.26
N GLU A 29 -2.14 2.45 -8.66
CA GLU A 29 -1.89 3.88 -8.52
C GLU A 29 -1.63 4.27 -7.05
N GLN A 30 -2.43 3.75 -6.12
CA GLN A 30 -2.22 3.94 -4.68
C GLN A 30 -0.86 3.43 -4.25
N LEU A 31 -0.52 2.18 -4.60
CA LEU A 31 0.74 1.56 -4.21
C LEU A 31 1.95 2.32 -4.78
N GLU A 32 1.91 2.68 -6.05
CA GLU A 32 2.98 3.39 -6.74
C GLU A 32 3.15 4.82 -6.21
N THR A 33 2.07 5.53 -5.92
CA THR A 33 2.10 6.87 -5.32
C THR A 33 2.71 6.83 -3.92
N ASN A 34 2.27 5.88 -3.08
CA ASN A 34 2.79 5.73 -1.72
C ASN A 34 4.28 5.32 -1.74
N ALA A 35 4.68 4.47 -2.68
CA ALA A 35 6.09 4.08 -2.86
C ALA A 35 6.97 5.25 -3.28
N ALA A 36 6.47 6.13 -4.14
CA ALA A 36 7.21 7.33 -4.58
C ALA A 36 7.43 8.34 -3.44
N ALA A 37 6.57 8.35 -2.42
CA ALA A 37 6.71 9.18 -1.23
C ALA A 37 7.65 8.57 -0.18
N LEU A 38 7.93 7.27 -0.25
CA LEU A 38 8.75 6.58 0.76
C LEU A 38 10.23 6.97 0.61
N ALA A 39 10.81 7.50 1.68
CA ALA A 39 12.21 7.92 1.70
C ALA A 39 12.83 7.77 3.10
N PRO A 40 14.15 7.55 3.22
CA PRO A 40 14.82 7.61 4.51
C PRO A 40 14.69 9.01 5.13
N GLY A 41 14.39 9.07 6.41
CA GLY A 41 14.21 10.31 7.18
C GLY A 41 12.83 10.95 7.07
N ILE A 42 11.92 10.47 6.23
CA ILE A 42 10.56 11.02 6.15
C ILE A 42 9.79 10.76 7.45
N PRO A 43 9.15 11.77 8.06
CA PRO A 43 8.26 11.57 9.19
C PRO A 43 7.04 10.70 8.83
N TYR A 44 6.59 9.87 9.76
CA TYR A 44 5.40 9.02 9.53
C TYR A 44 4.16 9.84 9.16
N GLU A 45 3.96 11.00 9.82
CA GLU A 45 2.86 11.90 9.50
C GLU A 45 2.95 12.47 8.09
N GLU A 46 4.16 12.85 7.64
CA GLU A 46 4.38 13.38 6.31
C GLU A 46 4.14 12.31 5.22
N LEU A 47 4.59 11.07 5.46
CA LEU A 47 4.28 9.95 4.56
C LEU A 47 2.77 9.72 4.45
N ALA A 48 2.05 9.84 5.56
CA ALA A 48 0.59 9.73 5.55
C ALA A 48 -0.11 10.92 4.86
N ASP A 49 0.48 12.13 4.91
CA ASP A 49 -0.02 13.31 4.17
C ASP A 49 0.20 13.19 2.65
N LEU A 50 1.31 12.59 2.25
CA LEU A 50 1.64 12.38 0.84
C LEU A 50 0.99 11.12 0.24
N ALA A 51 0.36 10.30 1.08
CA ALA A 51 -0.29 9.08 0.63
C ALA A 51 -1.42 9.38 -0.37
N TRP A 52 -1.59 8.49 -1.32
CA TRP A 52 -2.60 8.60 -2.37
C TRP A 52 -4.00 8.90 -1.80
N PRO A 53 -4.66 9.96 -2.27
CA PRO A 53 -5.97 10.33 -1.78
C PRO A 53 -7.03 9.34 -2.28
N ILE A 54 -7.50 8.47 -1.39
CA ILE A 54 -8.51 7.47 -1.73
C ILE A 54 -9.81 8.16 -2.14
N PRO A 55 -10.34 7.91 -3.35
CA PRO A 55 -11.58 8.52 -3.81
C PRO A 55 -12.76 8.17 -2.90
N GLU A 56 -13.73 9.06 -2.79
CA GLU A 56 -14.86 8.98 -1.84
C GLU A 56 -15.59 7.62 -1.87
N GLY A 57 -15.86 7.09 -3.07
CA GLY A 57 -16.55 5.81 -3.24
C GLY A 57 -15.80 4.56 -2.74
N TYR A 58 -14.51 4.70 -2.38
CA TYR A 58 -13.67 3.57 -1.94
C TYR A 58 -13.16 3.71 -0.50
N GLN A 59 -13.45 4.80 0.18
CA GLN A 59 -12.93 5.08 1.54
C GLN A 59 -13.38 4.06 2.59
N GLU A 60 -14.60 3.55 2.49
CA GLU A 60 -15.14 2.57 3.44
C GLU A 60 -14.45 1.20 3.37
N SER A 61 -13.86 0.87 2.22
CA SER A 61 -13.21 -0.41 1.97
C SER A 61 -11.69 -0.31 1.98
N ARG A 62 -11.11 0.81 2.43
CA ARG A 62 -9.66 1.01 2.48
C ARG A 62 -9.00 0.10 3.53
N TYR A 63 -7.74 -0.20 3.31
CA TYR A 63 -6.92 -0.81 4.34
C TYR A 63 -6.72 0.16 5.52
N TYR A 64 -6.49 -0.36 6.71
CA TYR A 64 -6.45 0.46 7.93
C TYR A 64 -5.20 1.35 8.04
N CYS A 65 -4.14 1.05 7.29
CA CYS A 65 -2.92 1.84 7.28
C CYS A 65 -2.38 2.08 5.87
N VAL A 66 -1.49 3.05 5.74
CA VAL A 66 -0.71 3.34 4.51
C VAL A 66 0.40 2.30 4.33
N GLY A 67 0.98 1.87 5.46
CA GLY A 67 2.04 0.88 5.50
C GLY A 67 2.45 0.55 6.93
N HIS A 68 3.28 -0.46 7.07
CA HIS A 68 3.79 -0.90 8.38
C HIS A 68 5.20 -1.46 8.29
N GLY A 69 5.88 -1.50 9.43
CA GLY A 69 7.18 -2.15 9.53
C GLY A 69 7.06 -3.66 9.54
N LEU A 70 8.11 -4.33 9.11
CA LEU A 70 8.22 -5.78 9.12
C LEU A 70 9.60 -6.23 9.57
N GLY A 71 9.65 -7.29 10.39
CA GLY A 71 10.91 -7.82 10.89
C GLY A 71 10.77 -9.22 11.46
N VAL A 72 11.33 -9.44 12.66
CA VAL A 72 11.20 -10.70 13.39
C VAL A 72 9.79 -10.87 13.94
N SER A 73 9.15 -9.78 14.30
CA SER A 73 7.80 -9.75 14.84
C SER A 73 7.18 -8.37 14.62
N GLY A 74 5.88 -8.33 14.63
CA GLY A 74 5.08 -7.12 14.73
C GLY A 74 5.04 -6.27 13.47
N GLU A 75 4.17 -5.30 13.50
CA GLU A 75 3.87 -4.35 12.44
C GLU A 75 4.22 -2.92 12.90
N PHE A 76 5.39 -2.74 13.51
CA PHE A 76 5.85 -1.42 13.94
C PHE A 76 6.95 -0.88 13.01
N PRO A 77 6.86 0.39 12.60
CA PRO A 77 5.75 1.32 12.82
C PRO A 77 4.48 0.88 12.07
N ASN A 78 3.31 1.15 12.64
CA ASN A 78 2.06 1.06 11.90
C ASN A 78 1.63 2.48 11.53
N ILE A 79 1.62 2.81 10.25
CA ILE A 79 1.42 4.17 9.70
C ILE A 79 -0.03 4.32 9.25
N PRO A 80 -0.94 4.80 10.11
CA PRO A 80 -2.34 4.89 9.76
C PRO A 80 -2.62 6.00 8.74
N HIS A 81 -3.74 5.90 8.06
CA HIS A 81 -4.25 7.02 7.27
C HIS A 81 -4.58 8.21 8.16
N LYS A 82 -4.29 9.43 7.68
CA LYS A 82 -4.62 10.65 8.39
C LYS A 82 -6.12 10.85 8.48
N VAL A 83 -6.59 11.30 9.63
CA VAL A 83 -7.99 11.65 9.87
C VAL A 83 -8.10 13.16 10.01
N SER A 84 -8.89 13.78 9.13
CA SER A 84 -9.10 15.24 9.14
C SER A 84 -9.54 15.74 10.52
N GLY A 85 -8.90 16.82 10.99
CA GLY A 85 -9.24 17.46 12.27
C GLY A 85 -8.76 16.71 13.52
N LYS A 86 -7.99 15.60 13.37
CA LYS A 86 -7.38 14.89 14.51
C LYS A 86 -5.85 14.99 14.46
N PRO A 87 -5.18 15.08 15.63
CA PRO A 87 -3.72 14.96 15.67
C PRO A 87 -3.29 13.58 15.17
N TYR A 88 -2.13 13.52 14.51
CA TYR A 88 -1.58 12.26 14.05
C TYR A 88 -1.12 11.40 15.25
N PRO A 89 -1.49 10.13 15.32
CA PRO A 89 -1.33 9.33 16.53
C PRO A 89 0.09 8.75 16.72
N LEU A 90 0.96 8.86 15.70
CA LEU A 90 2.28 8.23 15.67
C LEU A 90 3.37 9.27 15.42
N SER A 91 4.43 9.28 16.23
CA SER A 91 5.62 10.10 16.01
C SER A 91 6.82 9.23 15.65
N GLY A 92 7.74 9.80 14.85
CA GLY A 92 8.96 9.13 14.39
C GLY A 92 9.17 9.31 12.88
N THR A 93 10.24 8.69 12.39
CA THR A 93 10.70 8.78 11.00
C THR A 93 10.98 7.39 10.44
N ILE A 94 10.95 7.29 9.12
CA ILE A 94 11.44 6.11 8.41
C ILE A 94 12.97 6.13 8.46
N GLU A 95 13.58 5.10 9.03
CA GLU A 95 15.01 5.05 9.25
C GLU A 95 15.71 4.00 8.38
N PRO A 96 16.98 4.23 7.98
CA PRO A 96 17.78 3.22 7.32
C PRO A 96 17.85 1.92 8.14
N GLY A 97 17.76 0.78 7.45
CA GLY A 97 17.68 -0.55 8.06
C GLY A 97 16.26 -1.03 8.34
N MET A 98 15.26 -0.16 8.28
CA MET A 98 13.87 -0.59 8.37
C MET A 98 13.44 -1.33 7.10
N VAL A 99 12.54 -2.30 7.29
CA VAL A 99 11.75 -2.90 6.21
C VAL A 99 10.32 -2.42 6.37
N ILE A 100 9.77 -1.82 5.32
CA ILE A 100 8.44 -1.24 5.30
C ILE A 100 7.60 -1.92 4.22
N CYS A 101 6.43 -2.41 4.61
CA CYS A 101 5.39 -2.86 3.69
C CYS A 101 4.45 -1.69 3.41
N LEU A 102 4.20 -1.39 2.14
CA LEU A 102 3.20 -0.42 1.71
C LEU A 102 1.97 -1.14 1.22
N GLU A 103 0.84 -0.70 1.73
CA GLU A 103 -0.45 -1.32 1.56
C GLU A 103 -1.31 -0.59 0.53
N SER A 104 -2.02 -1.38 -0.27
CA SER A 104 -3.10 -0.87 -1.12
C SER A 104 -4.28 -1.83 -1.06
N TYR A 105 -5.43 -1.33 -0.69
CA TYR A 105 -6.69 -2.04 -0.81
C TYR A 105 -7.77 -1.09 -1.34
N VAL A 106 -8.31 -1.43 -2.50
CA VAL A 106 -9.41 -0.70 -3.12
C VAL A 106 -10.57 -1.67 -3.34
N GLY A 107 -11.70 -1.37 -2.73
CA GLY A 107 -12.89 -2.23 -2.79
C GLY A 107 -14.16 -1.45 -3.11
N CYS A 108 -15.10 -2.13 -3.76
CA CYS A 108 -16.44 -1.63 -4.04
C CYS A 108 -17.46 -2.53 -3.36
N ARG A 109 -18.14 -2.03 -2.34
CA ARG A 109 -19.15 -2.78 -1.58
C ARG A 109 -20.32 -3.24 -2.44
N GLU A 110 -20.79 -2.38 -3.33
CA GLU A 110 -21.91 -2.68 -4.22
C GLU A 110 -21.59 -3.84 -5.17
N ALA A 111 -20.35 -3.88 -5.68
CA ALA A 111 -19.89 -4.95 -6.55
C ALA A 111 -19.47 -6.21 -5.78
N GLY A 112 -19.26 -6.11 -4.45
CA GLY A 112 -18.74 -7.21 -3.63
C GLY A 112 -17.31 -7.62 -3.99
N GLU A 113 -16.53 -6.71 -4.57
CA GLU A 113 -15.18 -6.95 -5.09
C GLU A 113 -14.16 -6.02 -4.45
N GLY A 114 -12.92 -6.49 -4.33
CA GLY A 114 -11.79 -5.70 -3.86
C GLY A 114 -10.47 -6.25 -4.37
N ILE A 115 -9.50 -5.36 -4.51
CA ILE A 115 -8.13 -5.66 -4.93
C ILE A 115 -7.19 -5.29 -3.80
N LYS A 116 -6.33 -6.23 -3.39
CA LYS A 116 -5.21 -5.97 -2.49
C LYS A 116 -3.90 -6.12 -3.26
N LEU A 117 -3.06 -5.09 -3.19
CA LEU A 117 -1.69 -5.10 -3.66
C LEU A 117 -0.79 -4.58 -2.54
N GLU A 118 0.39 -5.16 -2.40
CA GLU A 118 1.34 -4.80 -1.35
C GLU A 118 2.75 -5.09 -1.80
N ASN A 119 3.67 -4.21 -1.45
CA ASN A 119 5.09 -4.39 -1.68
C ASN A 119 5.89 -4.12 -0.41
N GLN A 120 6.97 -4.89 -0.28
CA GLN A 120 7.95 -4.77 0.79
C GLN A 120 9.18 -4.01 0.29
N TYR A 121 9.67 -3.06 1.11
CA TYR A 121 10.78 -2.18 0.79
C TYR A 121 11.83 -2.19 1.90
N LEU A 122 13.12 -2.27 1.53
CA LEU A 122 14.23 -2.04 2.43
C LEU A 122 14.68 -0.57 2.31
N ILE A 123 14.83 0.08 3.46
CA ILE A 123 15.28 1.47 3.54
C ILE A 123 16.80 1.50 3.69
N HIS A 124 17.48 2.14 2.77
CA HIS A 124 18.92 2.38 2.79
C HIS A 124 19.22 3.83 3.22
N GLU A 125 20.49 4.13 3.48
CA GLU A 125 20.95 5.50 3.81
C GLU A 125 20.57 6.55 2.75
N LYS A 126 20.49 6.17 1.48
CA LYS A 126 20.31 7.10 0.35
C LYS A 126 19.17 6.73 -0.59
N GLY A 127 18.29 5.84 -0.19
CA GLY A 127 17.19 5.41 -1.06
C GLY A 127 16.40 4.24 -0.53
N VAL A 128 15.56 3.73 -1.38
CA VAL A 128 14.60 2.65 -1.05
C VAL A 128 14.72 1.56 -2.10
N GLU A 129 14.80 0.31 -1.66
CA GLU A 129 14.86 -0.88 -2.51
C GLU A 129 13.57 -1.68 -2.38
N GLN A 130 12.89 -1.93 -3.49
CA GLN A 130 11.75 -2.85 -3.49
C GLN A 130 12.25 -4.30 -3.43
N MET A 131 11.88 -5.02 -2.39
CA MET A 131 12.28 -6.41 -2.18
C MET A 131 11.32 -7.42 -2.83
N SER A 132 10.03 -7.09 -2.92
CA SER A 132 8.99 -7.95 -3.50
C SER A 132 8.98 -7.81 -5.03
N ILE A 133 9.62 -8.75 -5.72
CA ILE A 133 9.80 -8.72 -7.18
C ILE A 133 8.78 -9.58 -7.95
N TYR A 134 7.85 -10.26 -7.26
CA TYR A 134 6.81 -11.03 -7.93
C TYR A 134 5.95 -10.11 -8.81
N PRO A 135 5.71 -10.46 -10.09
CA PRO A 135 5.07 -9.55 -11.02
C PRO A 135 3.59 -9.29 -10.68
N PHE A 136 3.11 -8.16 -11.13
CA PHE A 136 1.67 -7.85 -11.16
C PHE A 136 0.98 -8.64 -12.27
N ASP A 137 -0.33 -8.91 -12.11
CA ASP A 137 -1.12 -9.59 -13.12
C ASP A 137 -1.27 -8.71 -14.36
N GLN A 138 -0.85 -9.24 -15.52
CA GLN A 138 -0.93 -8.53 -16.81
C GLN A 138 -2.35 -8.54 -17.41
N HIS A 139 -3.21 -9.47 -17.01
CA HIS A 139 -4.61 -9.54 -17.46
C HIS A 139 -5.50 -8.49 -16.78
N LEU A 140 -5.21 -8.17 -15.51
CA LEU A 140 -5.86 -7.12 -14.75
C LEU A 140 -5.23 -5.74 -15.00
N GLY A 141 -3.93 -5.71 -15.27
CA GLY A 141 -3.19 -4.49 -15.59
C GLY A 141 -3.59 -3.91 -16.94
N VAL A 142 -3.49 -2.59 -17.07
CA VAL A 142 -3.60 -1.83 -18.34
C VAL A 142 -2.20 -1.50 -18.80
#